data_2ea2cb9ef619ee79e42922d2f1f7a650
#
_entry.id   2ea2cb9ef619ee79e42922d2f1f7a650
#
_cell.length_a   1.000
_cell.length_b   1.000
_cell.length_c   1.000
_cell.angle_alpha   90.00
_cell.angle_beta   90.00
_cell.angle_gamma   90.00
#
_symmetry.space_group_name_H-M   'P 1'
#
loop_
_entity.id
_entity.type
_entity.pdbx_description
1 polymer ?
#
loop_
_entity_poly.entity_id
_entity_poly.type
_entity_poly.pdbx_seq_one_letter_code
_entity_poly.pdbx_strand_id
1 'polypeptide(L)'
;MWSRKSGPFLGGTSLGRIFLAFGSLFVGVGLFPLTSSCSTLSYCNWFTAVSAGPGLLFAGIGGLIIWENYGGRSSTDYYLTNYRLVETKAGRVVGQVPRKLFKGAPTARFLAQDSSYDMGGIPVYNVSVRDPESGDVLMRLNDMPKESVVSLAGLGGVIYCEQCGRGNTPTEKTCRSCGASL
;
A
#
# COMPACT_ATOMS: atom_id res chain seq x y z
N MET A 1 -6.29 4.25 -18.16
CA MET A 1 -5.06 3.98 -17.37
C MET A 1 -5.31 4.49 -15.96
N TRP A 2 -5.18 3.65 -14.94
CA TRP A 2 -5.19 4.08 -13.55
C TRP A 2 -3.94 3.55 -12.85
N SER A 3 -3.46 4.29 -11.88
CA SER A 3 -2.38 3.89 -11.01
C SER A 3 -2.77 4.17 -9.57
N ARG A 4 -2.37 3.32 -8.65
CA ARG A 4 -2.48 3.59 -7.23
C ARG A 4 -1.11 3.49 -6.58
N LYS A 5 -0.80 4.50 -5.77
CA LYS A 5 0.26 4.43 -4.78
C LYS A 5 -0.34 3.96 -3.47
N SER A 6 0.17 2.88 -2.90
CA SER A 6 -0.13 2.50 -1.53
C SER A 6 0.34 3.63 -0.61
N GLY A 7 -0.59 4.41 -0.08
CA GLY A 7 -0.28 5.46 0.90
C GLY A 7 0.19 4.84 2.22
N PRO A 8 0.99 5.57 3.02
CA PRO A 8 1.36 5.13 4.35
C PRO A 8 0.12 4.98 5.24
N PHE A 9 0.08 3.92 6.03
CA PHE A 9 -0.97 3.69 7.01
C PHE A 9 -0.95 4.79 8.08
N LEU A 10 -1.92 5.71 8.02
CA LEU A 10 -1.96 6.90 8.89
C LEU A 10 -2.05 6.57 10.39
N GLY A 11 -2.65 5.43 10.75
CA GLY A 11 -2.80 5.03 12.16
C GLY A 11 -1.47 4.76 12.87
N GLY A 12 -0.54 4.07 12.22
CA GLY A 12 0.78 3.78 12.80
C GLY A 12 1.67 5.02 12.92
N THR A 13 1.53 5.97 12.00
CA THR A 13 2.33 7.19 12.01
C THR A 13 1.89 8.18 13.08
N SER A 14 0.58 8.26 13.39
CA SER A 14 0.09 9.11 14.48
C SER A 14 0.57 8.62 15.85
N LEU A 15 0.54 7.31 16.10
CA LEU A 15 1.07 6.72 17.31
C LEU A 15 2.58 6.98 17.46
N GLY A 16 3.36 6.76 16.41
CA GLY A 16 4.81 7.04 16.40
C GLY A 16 5.13 8.52 16.67
N ARG A 17 4.33 9.45 16.12
CA ARG A 17 4.47 10.88 16.39
C ARG A 17 4.16 11.25 17.84
N ILE A 18 3.15 10.60 18.44
CA ILE A 18 2.82 10.79 19.85
C ILE A 18 3.99 10.36 20.72
N PHE A 19 4.53 9.15 20.49
CA PHE A 19 5.70 8.67 21.25
C PHE A 19 6.94 9.56 21.07
N LEU A 20 7.20 10.07 19.88
CA LEU A 20 8.27 11.01 19.63
C LEU A 20 8.05 12.34 20.38
N ALA A 21 6.85 12.90 20.35
CA ALA A 21 6.54 14.16 21.04
C ALA A 21 6.69 14.02 22.55
N PHE A 22 6.13 12.94 23.13
CA PHE A 22 6.31 12.66 24.57
C PHE A 22 7.78 12.43 24.93
N GLY A 23 8.48 11.60 24.16
CA GLY A 23 9.90 11.34 24.38
C GLY A 23 10.74 12.61 24.36
N SER A 24 10.52 13.48 23.37
CA SER A 24 11.24 14.76 23.25
C SER A 24 10.96 15.70 24.44
N LEU A 25 9.73 15.72 24.93
CA LEU A 25 9.33 16.55 26.08
C LEU A 25 10.05 16.06 27.35
N PHE A 26 10.11 14.75 27.60
CA PHE A 26 10.81 14.19 28.75
C PHE A 26 12.33 14.41 28.68
N VAL A 27 12.92 14.28 27.49
CA VAL A 27 14.34 14.59 27.28
C VAL A 27 14.61 16.08 27.55
N GLY A 28 13.75 16.98 27.06
CA GLY A 28 13.86 18.42 27.28
C GLY A 28 13.78 18.79 28.77
N VAL A 29 12.82 18.22 29.51
CA VAL A 29 12.69 18.43 30.94
C VAL A 29 13.90 17.86 31.70
N GLY A 30 14.39 16.69 31.30
CA GLY A 30 15.57 16.06 31.94
C GLY A 30 16.87 16.81 31.70
N LEU A 31 17.02 17.50 30.58
CA LEU A 31 18.22 18.28 30.26
C LEU A 31 18.19 19.70 30.84
N PHE A 32 17.00 20.22 31.24
CA PHE A 32 16.85 21.56 31.78
C PHE A 32 17.76 21.86 32.98
N PRO A 33 17.94 20.94 33.97
CA PRO A 33 18.86 21.18 35.09
C PRO A 33 20.32 21.33 34.71
N LEU A 34 20.75 20.80 33.56
CA LEU A 34 22.13 20.94 33.08
C LEU A 34 22.48 22.36 32.62
N THR A 35 21.45 23.13 32.24
CA THR A 35 21.58 24.53 31.76
C THR A 35 21.40 25.53 32.90
N SER A 36 20.80 25.14 34.03
CA SER A 36 20.64 25.95 35.23
C SER A 36 21.70 25.55 36.24
N SER A 37 22.33 26.53 36.87
CA SER A 37 23.42 26.33 37.86
C SER A 37 22.99 25.39 38.99
N CYS A 38 23.30 24.13 38.85
CA CYS A 38 23.06 23.11 39.87
C CYS A 38 24.15 23.14 40.92
N SER A 39 23.82 23.50 42.14
CA SER A 39 24.76 23.59 43.26
C SER A 39 25.21 22.24 43.85
N THR A 40 24.52 21.14 43.51
CA THR A 40 24.87 19.78 43.99
C THR A 40 24.82 18.79 42.83
N LEU A 41 26.01 18.38 42.37
CA LEU A 41 26.21 17.49 41.23
C LEU A 41 25.44 16.15 41.32
N SER A 42 25.31 15.61 42.55
CA SER A 42 24.69 14.30 42.81
C SER A 42 23.17 14.31 42.52
N TYR A 43 22.48 15.38 42.87
CA TYR A 43 21.02 15.48 42.71
C TYR A 43 20.62 15.72 41.23
N CYS A 44 21.43 16.50 40.54
CA CYS A 44 21.24 16.77 39.12
C CYS A 44 21.43 15.53 38.24
N ASN A 45 22.46 14.73 38.53
CA ASN A 45 22.71 13.49 37.81
C ASN A 45 21.57 12.48 37.97
N TRP A 46 21.01 12.33 39.17
CA TRP A 46 19.89 11.45 39.43
C TRP A 46 18.63 11.89 38.70
N PHE A 47 18.29 13.18 38.80
CA PHE A 47 17.09 13.73 38.13
C PHE A 47 17.19 13.63 36.63
N THR A 48 18.35 13.90 36.04
CA THR A 48 18.60 13.75 34.59
C THR A 48 18.49 12.27 34.17
N ALA A 49 19.01 11.34 34.93
CA ALA A 49 18.94 9.91 34.60
C ALA A 49 17.50 9.39 34.65
N VAL A 50 16.71 9.81 35.66
CA VAL A 50 15.33 9.35 35.84
C VAL A 50 14.37 9.95 34.81
N SER A 51 14.61 11.17 34.36
CA SER A 51 13.72 11.83 33.36
C SER A 51 14.19 11.63 31.93
N ALA A 52 15.48 11.74 31.64
CA ALA A 52 16.00 11.60 30.28
C ALA A 52 15.98 10.15 29.76
N GLY A 53 16.22 9.18 30.68
CA GLY A 53 16.25 7.75 30.32
C GLY A 53 14.92 7.26 29.66
N PRO A 54 13.78 7.40 30.35
CA PRO A 54 12.48 7.09 29.77
C PRO A 54 12.18 7.88 28.49
N GLY A 55 12.57 9.17 28.46
CA GLY A 55 12.37 10.04 27.29
C GLY A 55 13.08 9.50 26.04
N LEU A 56 14.33 9.09 26.16
CA LEU A 56 15.10 8.47 25.08
C LEU A 56 14.49 7.15 24.63
N LEU A 57 13.99 6.34 25.56
CA LEU A 57 13.33 5.08 25.26
C LEU A 57 12.06 5.31 24.44
N PHE A 58 11.19 6.24 24.85
CA PHE A 58 9.98 6.58 24.10
C PHE A 58 10.30 7.19 22.72
N ALA A 59 11.29 8.07 22.64
CA ALA A 59 11.73 8.63 21.36
C ALA A 59 12.29 7.55 20.43
N GLY A 60 13.05 6.57 20.96
CA GLY A 60 13.56 5.42 20.20
C GLY A 60 12.43 4.54 19.67
N ILE A 61 11.46 4.17 20.49
CA ILE A 61 10.27 3.39 20.07
C ILE A 61 9.48 4.15 19.01
N GLY A 62 9.23 5.45 19.23
CA GLY A 62 8.54 6.28 18.26
C GLY A 62 9.26 6.36 16.92
N GLY A 63 10.59 6.50 16.95
CA GLY A 63 11.45 6.47 15.77
C GLY A 63 11.38 5.14 15.02
N LEU A 64 11.44 4.01 15.73
CA LEU A 64 11.31 2.67 15.14
C LEU A 64 9.94 2.48 14.47
N ILE A 65 8.86 2.87 15.14
CA ILE A 65 7.49 2.78 14.57
C ILE A 65 7.39 3.60 13.28
N ILE A 66 7.97 4.80 13.26
CA ILE A 66 7.98 5.65 12.06
C ILE A 66 8.87 5.02 10.99
N TRP A 67 10.05 4.54 11.34
CA TRP A 67 10.97 3.88 10.41
C TRP A 67 10.31 2.68 9.73
N GLU A 68 9.66 1.78 10.48
CA GLU A 68 8.95 0.63 9.92
C GLU A 68 7.81 1.06 8.97
N ASN A 69 7.08 2.13 9.31
CA ASN A 69 5.98 2.60 8.48
C ASN A 69 6.42 3.36 7.22
N TYR A 70 7.54 4.08 7.27
CA TYR A 70 8.05 4.87 6.14
C TYR A 70 9.21 4.21 5.40
N GLY A 71 10.10 3.51 6.09
CA GLY A 71 11.32 2.95 5.52
C GLY A 71 11.21 1.48 5.10
N GLY A 72 10.39 0.69 5.80
CA GLY A 72 10.31 -0.75 5.57
C GLY A 72 9.28 -1.18 4.52
N ARG A 73 8.27 -0.37 4.25
CA ARG A 73 7.27 -0.68 3.22
C ARG A 73 7.70 -0.08 1.89
N SER A 74 8.39 -0.89 1.11
CA SER A 74 8.52 -0.59 -0.31
C SER A 74 7.11 -0.43 -0.88
N SER A 75 6.77 0.78 -1.36
CA SER A 75 5.48 1.06 -1.97
C SER A 75 5.26 0.05 -3.11
N THR A 76 4.20 -0.72 -2.97
CA THR A 76 3.73 -1.57 -4.06
C THR A 76 2.68 -0.77 -4.82
N ASP A 77 2.94 -0.51 -6.08
CA ASP A 77 2.03 0.21 -6.96
C ASP A 77 1.49 -0.74 -8.02
N TYR A 78 0.21 -0.59 -8.32
CA TYR A 78 -0.46 -1.39 -9.34
C TYR A 78 -0.88 -0.50 -10.50
N TYR A 79 -0.58 -0.94 -11.71
CA TYR A 79 -0.91 -0.23 -12.95
C TYR A 79 -1.72 -1.12 -13.87
N LEU A 80 -2.92 -0.67 -14.21
CA LEU A 80 -3.71 -1.28 -15.27
C LEU A 80 -3.48 -0.52 -16.58
N THR A 81 -2.82 -1.19 -17.52
CA THR A 81 -2.59 -0.67 -18.87
C THR A 81 -3.57 -1.29 -19.88
N ASN A 82 -3.51 -0.88 -21.12
CA ASN A 82 -4.32 -1.48 -22.18
C ASN A 82 -3.98 -2.93 -22.48
N TYR A 83 -2.77 -3.38 -22.12
CA TYR A 83 -2.26 -4.71 -22.47
C TYR A 83 -2.04 -5.62 -21.28
N ARG A 84 -1.78 -5.07 -20.09
CA ARG A 84 -1.39 -5.85 -18.92
C ARG A 84 -1.71 -5.14 -17.61
N LEU A 85 -1.88 -5.93 -16.56
CA LEU A 85 -1.82 -5.50 -15.17
C LEU A 85 -0.37 -5.66 -14.70
N VAL A 86 0.20 -4.63 -14.10
CA VAL A 86 1.60 -4.59 -13.68
C VAL A 86 1.66 -4.27 -12.19
N GLU A 87 2.44 -5.04 -11.47
CA GLU A 87 2.82 -4.76 -10.09
C GLU A 87 4.26 -4.24 -10.05
N THR A 88 4.46 -3.11 -9.38
CA THR A 88 5.80 -2.57 -9.15
C THR A 88 6.06 -2.47 -7.66
N LYS A 89 7.28 -2.76 -7.25
CA LYS A 89 7.76 -2.63 -5.88
C LYS A 89 9.02 -1.79 -5.89
N ALA A 90 9.00 -0.67 -5.16
CA ALA A 90 10.10 0.31 -5.18
C ALA A 90 10.52 0.73 -6.62
N GLY A 91 9.52 0.95 -7.50
CA GLY A 91 9.75 1.35 -8.90
C GLY A 91 10.21 0.24 -9.85
N ARG A 92 10.38 -1.00 -9.37
CA ARG A 92 10.73 -2.17 -10.20
C ARG A 92 9.52 -3.04 -10.47
N VAL A 93 9.36 -3.52 -11.69
CA VAL A 93 8.32 -4.47 -12.04
C VAL A 93 8.64 -5.82 -11.38
N VAL A 94 7.72 -6.30 -10.52
CA VAL A 94 7.83 -7.58 -9.81
C VAL A 94 6.83 -8.61 -10.31
N GLY A 95 5.72 -8.16 -10.90
CA GLY A 95 4.70 -9.05 -11.46
C GLY A 95 4.00 -8.39 -12.64
N GLN A 96 3.56 -9.19 -13.59
CA GLN A 96 2.73 -8.73 -14.70
C GLN A 96 1.78 -9.82 -15.17
N VAL A 97 0.53 -9.44 -15.44
CA VAL A 97 -0.51 -10.35 -15.93
C VAL A 97 -1.08 -9.76 -17.23
N PRO A 98 -0.95 -10.45 -18.37
CA PRO A 98 -1.47 -9.97 -19.64
C PRO A 98 -3.00 -9.97 -19.64
N ARG A 99 -3.62 -8.88 -20.10
CA ARG A 99 -5.10 -8.74 -20.17
C ARG A 99 -5.77 -9.80 -21.05
N LYS A 100 -5.04 -10.36 -22.01
CA LYS A 100 -5.55 -11.42 -22.88
C LYS A 100 -5.99 -12.69 -22.13
N LEU A 101 -5.44 -12.94 -20.92
CA LEU A 101 -5.86 -14.06 -20.08
C LEU A 101 -7.30 -13.92 -19.57
N PHE A 102 -7.84 -12.70 -19.50
CA PHE A 102 -9.21 -12.45 -19.06
C PHE A 102 -10.21 -12.43 -20.21
N LYS A 103 -9.74 -12.72 -21.43
CA LYS A 103 -10.51 -12.66 -22.66
C LYS A 103 -11.74 -13.57 -22.59
N GLY A 104 -12.94 -12.97 -22.51
CA GLY A 104 -14.21 -13.71 -22.48
C GLY A 104 -14.49 -14.49 -21.18
N ALA A 105 -13.61 -14.45 -20.20
CA ALA A 105 -13.82 -15.12 -18.93
C ALA A 105 -14.78 -14.33 -18.03
N PRO A 106 -15.73 -14.99 -17.34
CA PRO A 106 -16.56 -14.31 -16.33
C PRO A 106 -15.69 -13.82 -15.18
N THR A 107 -16.00 -12.64 -14.64
CA THR A 107 -15.22 -11.97 -13.58
C THR A 107 -14.94 -12.91 -12.40
N ALA A 108 -15.91 -13.72 -11.98
CA ALA A 108 -15.77 -14.65 -10.86
C ALA A 108 -14.69 -15.73 -11.06
N ARG A 109 -14.24 -15.99 -12.29
CA ARG A 109 -13.18 -16.96 -12.55
C ARG A 109 -11.79 -16.38 -12.37
N PHE A 110 -11.59 -15.10 -12.66
CA PHE A 110 -10.25 -14.50 -12.60
C PHE A 110 -10.07 -13.49 -11.46
N LEU A 111 -11.14 -13.06 -10.79
CA LEU A 111 -11.08 -12.10 -9.70
C LEU A 111 -11.78 -12.68 -8.47
N ALA A 112 -11.03 -12.88 -7.39
CA ALA A 112 -11.56 -13.30 -6.12
C ALA A 112 -11.26 -12.25 -5.05
N GLN A 113 -12.27 -11.87 -4.28
CA GLN A 113 -12.09 -11.02 -3.12
C GLN A 113 -11.70 -11.90 -1.92
N ASP A 114 -10.47 -11.74 -1.44
CA ASP A 114 -9.93 -12.54 -0.34
C ASP A 114 -10.38 -11.98 1.02
N SER A 115 -10.35 -10.65 1.17
CA SER A 115 -10.78 -9.96 2.39
C SER A 115 -11.14 -8.51 2.12
N SER A 116 -11.86 -7.92 3.07
CA SER A 116 -12.10 -6.47 3.10
C SER A 116 -11.97 -5.96 4.53
N TYR A 117 -11.50 -4.73 4.70
CA TYR A 117 -11.40 -4.07 5.99
C TYR A 117 -11.51 -2.55 5.81
N ASP A 118 -11.69 -1.85 6.92
CA ASP A 118 -11.78 -0.40 6.93
C ASP A 118 -10.42 0.21 7.24
N MET A 119 -10.01 1.20 6.44
CA MET A 119 -8.78 1.96 6.63
C MET A 119 -9.13 3.44 6.84
N GLY A 120 -9.40 3.79 8.09
CA GLY A 120 -9.74 5.17 8.46
C GLY A 120 -11.03 5.70 7.83
N GLY A 121 -12.09 4.86 7.80
CA GLY A 121 -13.39 5.18 7.22
C GLY A 121 -13.49 4.91 5.71
N ILE A 122 -12.44 4.35 5.09
CA ILE A 122 -12.44 3.99 3.67
C ILE A 122 -12.36 2.47 3.54
N PRO A 123 -13.35 1.80 2.95
CA PRO A 123 -13.30 0.37 2.71
C PRO A 123 -12.22 0.04 1.68
N VAL A 124 -11.35 -0.89 2.03
CA VAL A 124 -10.31 -1.43 1.16
C VAL A 124 -10.43 -2.93 1.04
N TYR A 125 -9.98 -3.47 -0.06
CA TYR A 125 -10.16 -4.85 -0.47
C TYR A 125 -8.84 -5.49 -0.82
N ASN A 126 -8.63 -6.71 -0.36
CA ASN A 126 -7.57 -7.57 -0.86
C ASN A 126 -8.18 -8.50 -1.91
N VAL A 127 -7.58 -8.52 -3.08
CA VAL A 127 -8.13 -9.19 -4.26
C VAL A 127 -7.05 -10.04 -4.89
N SER A 128 -7.39 -11.31 -5.19
CA SER A 128 -6.54 -12.20 -5.96
C SER A 128 -6.95 -12.19 -7.43
N VAL A 129 -5.97 -12.00 -8.30
CA VAL A 129 -6.11 -12.21 -9.74
C VAL A 129 -5.68 -13.64 -10.05
N ARG A 130 -6.56 -14.42 -10.66
CA ARG A 130 -6.37 -15.84 -10.93
C ARG A 130 -6.37 -16.12 -12.42
N ASP A 131 -5.69 -17.18 -12.79
CA ASP A 131 -5.82 -17.74 -14.13
C ASP A 131 -7.24 -18.31 -14.30
N PRO A 132 -8.01 -17.89 -15.31
CA PRO A 132 -9.38 -18.36 -15.50
C PRO A 132 -9.48 -19.85 -15.90
N GLU A 133 -8.39 -20.48 -16.36
CA GLU A 133 -8.36 -21.87 -16.75
C GLU A 133 -7.90 -22.78 -15.61
N SER A 134 -6.73 -22.49 -15.01
CA SER A 134 -6.17 -23.32 -13.93
C SER A 134 -6.69 -22.94 -12.54
N GLY A 135 -7.15 -21.69 -12.33
CA GLY A 135 -7.53 -21.16 -11.02
C GLY A 135 -6.34 -20.70 -10.17
N ASP A 136 -5.10 -20.82 -10.68
CA ASP A 136 -3.90 -20.42 -9.96
C ASP A 136 -3.86 -18.92 -9.69
N VAL A 137 -3.32 -18.54 -8.54
CA VAL A 137 -3.15 -17.12 -8.19
C VAL A 137 -1.95 -16.55 -8.94
N LEU A 138 -2.22 -15.67 -9.89
CA LEU A 138 -1.20 -14.97 -10.70
C LEU A 138 -0.67 -13.72 -9.99
N MET A 139 -1.54 -13.00 -9.26
CA MET A 139 -1.18 -11.76 -8.59
C MET A 139 -2.12 -11.50 -7.41
N ARG A 140 -1.59 -10.97 -6.32
CA ARG A 140 -2.39 -10.49 -5.20
C ARG A 140 -2.32 -8.98 -5.12
N LEU A 141 -3.48 -8.34 -5.09
CA LEU A 141 -3.64 -6.90 -5.01
C LEU A 141 -4.13 -6.56 -3.61
N ASN A 142 -3.30 -5.88 -2.84
CA ASN A 142 -3.63 -5.51 -1.47
C ASN A 142 -4.09 -4.04 -1.40
N ASP A 143 -4.94 -3.76 -0.42
CA ASP A 143 -5.40 -2.40 -0.08
C ASP A 143 -6.08 -1.67 -1.24
N MET A 144 -6.80 -2.39 -2.08
CA MET A 144 -7.46 -1.82 -3.26
C MET A 144 -8.73 -1.06 -2.88
N PRO A 145 -8.91 0.20 -3.35
CA PRO A 145 -10.17 0.91 -3.18
C PRO A 145 -11.26 0.28 -4.04
N LYS A 146 -12.50 0.47 -3.64
CA LYS A 146 -13.68 -0.06 -4.33
C LYS A 146 -13.68 0.24 -5.83
N GLU A 147 -13.33 1.46 -6.22
CA GLU A 147 -13.32 1.91 -7.62
C GLU A 147 -12.33 1.11 -8.47
N SER A 148 -11.18 0.78 -7.90
CA SER A 148 -10.17 -0.04 -8.58
C SER A 148 -10.64 -1.48 -8.74
N VAL A 149 -11.31 -2.05 -7.72
CA VAL A 149 -11.88 -3.40 -7.81
C VAL A 149 -12.99 -3.45 -8.86
N VAL A 150 -13.85 -2.44 -8.92
CA VAL A 150 -14.89 -2.32 -9.96
C VAL A 150 -14.28 -2.21 -11.35
N SER A 151 -13.19 -1.44 -11.49
CA SER A 151 -12.47 -1.32 -12.78
C SER A 151 -11.85 -2.64 -13.21
N LEU A 152 -11.30 -3.43 -12.27
CA LEU A 152 -10.80 -4.78 -12.55
C LEU A 152 -11.93 -5.75 -12.91
N ALA A 153 -13.04 -5.68 -12.19
CA ALA A 153 -14.22 -6.50 -12.48
C ALA A 153 -14.76 -6.22 -13.89
N GLY A 154 -14.66 -4.99 -14.35
CA GLY A 154 -15.03 -4.59 -15.71
C GLY A 154 -14.17 -5.18 -16.84
N LEU A 155 -13.05 -5.86 -16.51
CA LEU A 155 -12.25 -6.59 -17.51
C LEU A 155 -12.94 -7.89 -17.96
N GLY A 156 -13.87 -8.41 -17.17
CA GLY A 156 -14.59 -9.63 -17.47
C GLY A 156 -15.64 -9.45 -18.56
N GLY A 157 -15.79 -10.47 -19.39
CA GLY A 157 -16.74 -10.45 -20.49
C GLY A 157 -16.36 -9.54 -21.65
N VAL A 158 -15.14 -9.00 -21.67
CA VAL A 158 -14.62 -8.13 -22.73
C VAL A 158 -13.47 -8.83 -23.45
N ILE A 159 -13.52 -8.87 -24.79
CA ILE A 159 -12.41 -9.30 -25.63
C ILE A 159 -11.56 -8.08 -25.99
N TYR A 160 -10.29 -8.10 -25.64
CA TYR A 160 -9.37 -7.01 -25.97
C TYR A 160 -8.68 -7.27 -27.31
N CYS A 161 -8.73 -6.29 -28.21
CA CYS A 161 -8.03 -6.35 -29.48
C CYS A 161 -6.50 -6.36 -29.24
N GLU A 162 -5.80 -7.34 -29.80
CA GLU A 162 -4.35 -7.47 -29.67
C GLU A 162 -3.58 -6.32 -30.36
N GLN A 163 -4.19 -5.71 -31.39
CA GLN A 163 -3.56 -4.63 -32.16
C GLN A 163 -3.69 -3.25 -31.48
N CYS A 164 -4.86 -2.90 -30.95
CA CYS A 164 -5.11 -1.56 -30.42
C CYS A 164 -5.46 -1.55 -28.92
N GLY A 165 -5.56 -2.71 -28.26
CA GLY A 165 -5.88 -2.84 -26.83
C GLY A 165 -7.31 -2.46 -26.46
N ARG A 166 -8.20 -2.18 -27.45
CA ARG A 166 -9.58 -1.79 -27.17
C ARG A 166 -10.44 -2.98 -26.82
N GLY A 167 -11.32 -2.80 -25.82
CA GLY A 167 -12.31 -3.79 -25.42
C GLY A 167 -13.46 -3.86 -26.43
N ASN A 168 -13.85 -5.08 -26.77
CA ASN A 168 -14.96 -5.41 -27.66
C ASN A 168 -15.87 -6.42 -26.96
N THR A 169 -17.12 -6.56 -27.42
CA THR A 169 -17.99 -7.60 -26.88
C THR A 169 -17.55 -8.99 -27.34
N PRO A 170 -17.79 -10.06 -26.55
CA PRO A 170 -17.39 -11.43 -26.93
C PRO A 170 -18.02 -11.93 -28.23
N THR A 171 -19.10 -11.31 -28.66
CA THR A 171 -19.81 -11.65 -29.89
C THR A 171 -19.21 -11.01 -31.14
N GLU A 172 -18.31 -10.06 -31.01
CA GLU A 172 -17.68 -9.36 -32.12
C GLU A 172 -16.52 -10.19 -32.68
N LYS A 173 -16.49 -10.35 -33.99
CA LYS A 173 -15.41 -11.04 -34.72
C LYS A 173 -14.30 -10.08 -35.16
N THR A 174 -14.61 -8.79 -35.22
CA THR A 174 -13.69 -7.74 -35.66
C THR A 174 -13.70 -6.59 -34.66
N CYS A 175 -12.56 -5.99 -34.43
CA CYS A 175 -12.42 -4.85 -33.53
C CYS A 175 -13.16 -3.64 -34.11
N ARG A 176 -14.09 -3.05 -33.35
CA ARG A 176 -14.82 -1.84 -33.75
C ARG A 176 -13.92 -0.63 -33.97
N SER A 177 -12.72 -0.62 -33.40
CA SER A 177 -11.82 0.53 -33.44
C SER A 177 -10.81 0.48 -34.59
N CYS A 178 -10.18 -0.66 -34.84
CA CYS A 178 -9.12 -0.80 -35.83
C CYS A 178 -9.42 -1.82 -36.93
N GLY A 179 -10.56 -2.51 -36.86
CA GLY A 179 -10.96 -3.50 -37.87
C GLY A 179 -10.21 -4.82 -37.80
N ALA A 180 -9.27 -5.00 -36.87
CA ALA A 180 -8.53 -6.25 -36.74
C ALA A 180 -9.44 -7.41 -36.31
N SER A 181 -9.12 -8.63 -36.72
CA SER A 181 -9.77 -9.87 -36.24
C SER A 181 -9.53 -10.03 -34.73
N LEU A 182 -10.58 -10.44 -34.00
CA LEU A 182 -10.55 -10.66 -32.55
C LEU A 182 -10.41 -12.13 -32.20
#